data_b05f7d2e241c04bc9b59eb57a85c0a96
#
_entry.id   b05f7d2e241c04bc9b59eb57a85c0a96
#
_cell.length_a   1.000
_cell.length_b   1.000
_cell.length_c   1.000
_cell.angle_alpha   90.00
_cell.angle_beta   90.00
_cell.angle_gamma   90.00
#
_symmetry.space_group_name_H-M   'P 1'
#
loop_
_entity.id
_entity.type
_entity.pdbx_description
1 polymer ?
#
loop_
_entity_poly.entity_id
_entity_poly.type
_entity_poly.pdbx_seq_one_letter_code
_entity_poly.pdbx_strand_id
1 'polypeptide(L)'
;MKKIIFFALLLASIHAVAQTNDFSLYQKEIYIHGKDTLPYRILLPFNYDPSKKYPLIIFLHGSGERGNNNEAQLVHGGSLFISDSVRINYPAIVVFPQCPSNSFWSNVKIDTSNNSRSFTFIPDGKPTSSMRSLIGLLSALKYEYKIDEHRIYVGGLSMGGMGTFELVRRKPKVFAAAFSICGGADTTTAPKIKHTAWWLFHGSKDNVVNPQFSINMAEALKNVGAEVILNLYTNDNHNSWDDALAEKDLLPWLFSHHR
;
A
#
# COMPACT_ATOMS: atom_id res chain seq x y z
N MET A 1 -28.53 -21.47 -64.26
CA MET A 1 -27.22 -21.64 -63.57
C MET A 1 -27.13 -20.61 -62.42
N LYS A 2 -27.36 -21.07 -61.20
CA LYS A 2 -27.26 -20.19 -60.01
C LYS A 2 -25.81 -20.24 -59.47
N LYS A 3 -25.13 -19.09 -59.45
CA LYS A 3 -23.79 -18.96 -58.86
C LYS A 3 -23.93 -18.78 -57.33
N ILE A 4 -23.39 -19.72 -56.57
CA ILE A 4 -23.27 -19.64 -55.11
C ILE A 4 -21.96 -18.95 -54.85
N ILE A 5 -22.00 -17.76 -54.19
CA ILE A 5 -20.83 -17.03 -53.71
C ILE A 5 -20.61 -17.46 -52.27
N PHE A 6 -19.50 -18.14 -52.02
CA PHE A 6 -19.03 -18.48 -50.67
C PHE A 6 -18.32 -17.26 -50.07
N PHE A 7 -18.88 -16.69 -49.01
CA PHE A 7 -18.22 -15.69 -48.21
C PHE A 7 -17.40 -16.42 -47.11
N ALA A 8 -16.08 -16.41 -47.22
CA ALA A 8 -15.20 -16.92 -46.18
C ALA A 8 -15.04 -15.83 -45.10
N LEU A 9 -15.64 -16.04 -43.92
CA LEU A 9 -15.39 -15.22 -42.74
C LEU A 9 -13.99 -15.58 -42.19
N LEU A 10 -13.04 -14.67 -42.35
CA LEU A 10 -11.75 -14.74 -41.63
C LEU A 10 -11.98 -14.32 -40.18
N LEU A 11 -12.05 -15.29 -39.26
CA LEU A 11 -11.98 -15.03 -37.82
C LEU A 11 -10.53 -14.70 -37.43
N ALA A 12 -10.23 -13.41 -37.32
CA ALA A 12 -8.99 -12.97 -36.70
C ALA A 12 -9.07 -13.20 -35.17
N SER A 13 -8.43 -14.24 -34.69
CA SER A 13 -8.24 -14.46 -33.25
C SER A 13 -7.29 -13.40 -32.70
N ILE A 14 -7.82 -12.40 -32.01
CA ILE A 14 -7.05 -11.44 -31.24
C ILE A 14 -6.53 -12.21 -29.99
N HIS A 15 -5.27 -12.64 -30.05
CA HIS A 15 -4.59 -13.13 -28.86
C HIS A 15 -4.28 -11.90 -27.98
N ALA A 16 -5.05 -11.70 -26.93
CA ALA A 16 -4.67 -10.81 -25.87
C ALA A 16 -3.42 -11.41 -25.19
N VAL A 17 -2.26 -10.88 -25.52
CA VAL A 17 -1.04 -11.17 -24.77
C VAL A 17 -1.22 -10.52 -23.40
N ALA A 18 -1.44 -11.32 -22.38
CA ALA A 18 -1.39 -10.83 -21.01
C ALA A 18 0.00 -10.23 -20.79
N GLN A 19 0.07 -8.92 -20.63
CA GLN A 19 1.30 -8.21 -20.33
C GLN A 19 1.74 -8.65 -18.92
N THR A 20 2.66 -9.59 -18.86
CA THR A 20 3.30 -9.97 -17.59
C THR A 20 4.16 -8.79 -17.15
N ASN A 21 3.80 -8.15 -16.04
CA ASN A 21 4.61 -7.10 -15.47
C ASN A 21 5.99 -7.67 -15.12
N ASP A 22 7.02 -7.12 -15.72
CA ASP A 22 8.39 -7.48 -15.39
C ASP A 22 8.83 -6.74 -14.12
N PHE A 23 8.79 -7.44 -12.98
CA PHE A 23 9.23 -6.91 -11.70
C PHE A 23 10.74 -7.04 -11.46
N SER A 24 11.55 -7.34 -12.47
CA SER A 24 13.02 -7.47 -12.36
C SER A 24 13.71 -6.17 -11.90
N LEU A 25 13.08 -5.01 -12.13
CA LEU A 25 13.56 -3.71 -11.66
C LEU A 25 13.53 -3.57 -10.12
N TYR A 26 12.69 -4.35 -9.43
CA TYR A 26 12.68 -4.40 -7.98
C TYR A 26 13.75 -5.35 -7.48
N GLN A 27 14.80 -4.85 -6.87
CA GLN A 27 15.84 -5.64 -6.23
C GLN A 27 15.28 -6.42 -5.03
N LYS A 28 15.74 -7.66 -4.85
CA LYS A 28 15.36 -8.54 -3.72
C LYS A 28 16.33 -8.34 -2.58
N GLU A 29 15.80 -7.92 -1.43
CA GLU A 29 16.58 -7.66 -0.23
C GLU A 29 15.95 -8.34 0.98
N ILE A 30 16.71 -8.47 2.07
CA ILE A 30 16.24 -9.03 3.34
C ILE A 30 16.76 -8.15 4.48
N TYR A 31 15.84 -7.60 5.27
CA TYR A 31 16.18 -6.94 6.52
C TYR A 31 16.17 -7.97 7.67
N ILE A 32 17.23 -7.97 8.50
CA ILE A 32 17.37 -8.86 9.65
C ILE A 32 17.26 -8.04 10.93
N HIS A 33 16.35 -8.43 11.81
CA HIS A 33 16.15 -7.84 13.14
C HIS A 33 16.16 -8.91 14.23
N GLY A 34 17.31 -9.15 14.81
CA GLY A 34 17.50 -10.23 15.78
C GLY A 34 17.28 -11.61 15.12
N LYS A 35 16.22 -12.30 15.53
CA LYS A 35 15.81 -13.60 14.93
C LYS A 35 14.75 -13.43 13.83
N ASP A 36 14.18 -12.25 13.69
CA ASP A 36 13.14 -11.95 12.70
C ASP A 36 13.79 -11.51 11.40
N THR A 37 13.29 -12.00 10.28
CA THR A 37 13.65 -11.58 8.93
C THR A 37 12.45 -10.92 8.27
N LEU A 38 12.71 -9.88 7.49
CA LEU A 38 11.70 -9.20 6.70
C LEU A 38 12.20 -9.08 5.25
N PRO A 39 11.78 -9.98 4.35
CA PRO A 39 12.05 -9.82 2.92
C PRO A 39 11.42 -8.53 2.43
N TYR A 40 12.09 -7.83 1.52
CA TYR A 40 11.52 -6.66 0.86
C TYR A 40 12.02 -6.52 -0.56
N ARG A 41 11.25 -5.81 -1.36
CA ARG A 41 11.62 -5.39 -2.70
C ARG A 41 11.87 -3.90 -2.69
N ILE A 42 12.93 -3.46 -3.35
CA ILE A 42 13.28 -2.05 -3.49
C ILE A 42 13.41 -1.68 -4.97
N LEU A 43 12.74 -0.60 -5.35
CA LEU A 43 12.86 0.03 -6.66
C LEU A 43 13.54 1.38 -6.49
N LEU A 44 14.66 1.56 -7.18
CA LEU A 44 15.37 2.83 -7.21
C LEU A 44 14.81 3.74 -8.33
N PRO A 45 14.91 5.06 -8.19
CA PRO A 45 14.51 6.02 -9.22
C PRO A 45 15.18 5.73 -10.56
N PHE A 46 14.57 6.18 -11.65
CA PHE A 46 15.23 6.19 -12.95
C PHE A 46 16.48 7.09 -12.89
N ASN A 47 17.64 6.60 -13.34
CA ASN A 47 18.93 7.28 -13.22
C ASN A 47 19.27 7.65 -11.75
N TYR A 48 19.11 6.68 -10.83
CA TYR A 48 19.46 6.86 -9.42
C TYR A 48 20.88 7.38 -9.23
N ASP A 49 21.01 8.48 -8.50
CA ASP A 49 22.27 9.12 -8.13
C ASP A 49 22.42 9.09 -6.59
N PRO A 50 23.37 8.32 -6.04
CA PRO A 50 23.53 8.20 -4.58
C PRO A 50 23.95 9.52 -3.90
N SER A 51 24.33 10.55 -4.66
CA SER A 51 24.61 11.88 -4.11
C SER A 51 23.37 12.71 -3.82
N LYS A 52 22.22 12.38 -4.43
CA LYS A 52 20.95 13.11 -4.32
C LYS A 52 20.04 12.52 -3.25
N LYS A 53 19.16 13.38 -2.69
CA LYS A 53 18.09 12.94 -1.80
C LYS A 53 16.84 12.60 -2.59
N TYR A 54 16.18 11.49 -2.22
CA TYR A 54 14.94 11.03 -2.84
C TYR A 54 13.83 10.83 -1.82
N PRO A 55 12.58 11.06 -2.18
CA PRO A 55 11.43 10.62 -1.41
C PRO A 55 11.48 9.11 -1.17
N LEU A 56 10.89 8.64 -0.06
CA LEU A 56 10.68 7.22 0.22
C LEU A 56 9.19 6.92 0.22
N ILE A 57 8.79 5.89 -0.51
CA ILE A 57 7.43 5.32 -0.47
C ILE A 57 7.53 3.90 0.06
N ILE A 58 6.77 3.60 1.12
CA ILE A 58 6.61 2.23 1.64
C ILE A 58 5.19 1.78 1.30
N PHE A 59 5.03 0.63 0.63
CA PHE A 59 3.73 0.06 0.32
C PHE A 59 3.53 -1.29 1.02
N LEU A 60 2.45 -1.40 1.79
CA LEU A 60 2.13 -2.58 2.59
C LEU A 60 1.03 -3.40 1.91
N HIS A 61 1.35 -4.64 1.59
CA HIS A 61 0.43 -5.59 0.94
C HIS A 61 -0.66 -6.12 1.88
N GLY A 62 -1.67 -6.75 1.32
CA GLY A 62 -2.78 -7.41 2.02
C GLY A 62 -2.40 -8.75 2.66
N SER A 63 -3.38 -9.42 3.23
CA SER A 63 -3.15 -10.70 3.94
C SER A 63 -2.84 -11.87 3.01
N GLY A 64 -3.24 -11.79 1.74
CA GLY A 64 -3.01 -12.83 0.72
C GLY A 64 -1.56 -12.95 0.30
N GLU A 65 -0.80 -11.87 0.37
CA GLU A 65 0.58 -11.77 -0.11
C GLU A 65 1.61 -12.05 1.00
N ARG A 66 1.17 -12.47 2.19
CA ARG A 66 2.06 -12.90 3.28
C ARG A 66 2.89 -14.11 2.87
N GLY A 67 4.12 -14.14 3.34
CA GLY A 67 5.04 -15.24 3.03
C GLY A 67 6.49 -14.85 3.17
N ASN A 68 7.34 -15.56 2.44
CA ASN A 68 8.79 -15.36 2.42
C ASN A 68 9.42 -15.56 1.03
N ASN A 69 8.59 -15.62 -0.02
CA ASN A 69 9.08 -15.79 -1.39
C ASN A 69 9.70 -14.51 -1.97
N ASN A 70 9.50 -13.38 -1.30
CA ASN A 70 9.95 -12.06 -1.73
C ASN A 70 9.45 -11.67 -3.14
N GLU A 71 8.20 -12.08 -3.47
CA GLU A 71 7.56 -11.81 -4.78
C GLU A 71 6.10 -11.40 -4.63
N ALA A 72 5.32 -12.11 -3.80
CA ALA A 72 3.89 -11.92 -3.71
C ALA A 72 3.49 -10.49 -3.30
N GLN A 73 4.30 -9.79 -2.51
CA GLN A 73 4.04 -8.41 -2.08
C GLN A 73 3.94 -7.39 -3.23
N LEU A 74 4.39 -7.74 -4.44
CA LEU A 74 4.30 -6.86 -5.62
C LEU A 74 3.02 -7.03 -6.42
N VAL A 75 2.22 -8.07 -6.16
CA VAL A 75 1.03 -8.42 -6.95
C VAL A 75 0.07 -7.24 -7.09
N HIS A 76 -0.13 -6.50 -6.00
CA HIS A 76 -0.94 -5.28 -6.01
C HIS A 76 -0.06 -4.06 -5.77
N GLY A 77 -0.12 -3.10 -6.68
CA GLY A 77 0.61 -1.84 -6.59
C GLY A 77 2.03 -1.86 -7.18
N GLY A 78 2.67 -3.03 -7.34
CA GLY A 78 4.00 -3.11 -7.93
C GLY A 78 4.08 -2.50 -9.33
N SER A 79 3.08 -2.73 -10.17
CA SER A 79 3.01 -2.21 -11.53
C SER A 79 2.87 -0.68 -11.62
N LEU A 80 2.28 -0.05 -10.61
CA LEU A 80 2.12 1.42 -10.58
C LEU A 80 3.49 2.11 -10.67
N PHE A 81 4.47 1.64 -9.91
CA PHE A 81 5.75 2.33 -9.75
C PHE A 81 6.80 1.97 -10.80
N ILE A 82 6.65 0.86 -11.54
CA ILE A 82 7.65 0.46 -12.55
C ILE A 82 7.50 1.17 -13.89
N SER A 83 6.38 1.86 -14.15
CA SER A 83 6.20 2.57 -15.41
C SER A 83 7.22 3.69 -15.55
N ASP A 84 7.79 3.86 -16.75
CA ASP A 84 8.79 4.90 -17.00
C ASP A 84 8.24 6.29 -16.71
N SER A 85 6.96 6.54 -17.04
CA SER A 85 6.30 7.80 -16.74
C SER A 85 6.30 8.12 -15.26
N VAL A 86 5.98 7.14 -14.39
CA VAL A 86 5.98 7.33 -12.93
C VAL A 86 7.41 7.52 -12.42
N ARG A 87 8.35 6.71 -12.86
CA ARG A 87 9.75 6.78 -12.41
C ARG A 87 10.45 8.08 -12.81
N ILE A 88 10.03 8.70 -13.92
CA ILE A 88 10.57 9.98 -14.41
C ILE A 88 9.90 11.15 -13.69
N ASN A 89 8.57 11.16 -13.58
CA ASN A 89 7.84 12.31 -13.06
C ASN A 89 7.75 12.32 -11.51
N TYR A 90 7.83 11.13 -10.88
CA TYR A 90 7.74 10.95 -9.43
C TYR A 90 8.93 10.11 -8.90
N PRO A 91 10.18 10.58 -9.10
CA PRO A 91 11.36 9.83 -8.71
C PRO A 91 11.39 9.62 -7.19
N ALA A 92 11.28 8.37 -6.77
CA ALA A 92 11.31 7.95 -5.37
C ALA A 92 12.01 6.60 -5.21
N ILE A 93 12.51 6.34 -4.02
CA ILE A 93 12.85 4.99 -3.57
C ILE A 93 11.55 4.34 -3.11
N VAL A 94 11.16 3.22 -3.73
CA VAL A 94 9.89 2.54 -3.41
C VAL A 94 10.20 1.17 -2.81
N VAL A 95 9.59 0.88 -1.66
CA VAL A 95 9.86 -0.33 -0.87
C VAL A 95 8.57 -1.10 -0.59
N PHE A 96 8.59 -2.38 -0.94
CA PHE A 96 7.53 -3.35 -0.68
C PHE A 96 8.05 -4.42 0.27
N PRO A 97 7.86 -4.31 1.60
CA PRO A 97 8.21 -5.37 2.53
C PRO A 97 7.19 -6.51 2.46
N GLN A 98 7.62 -7.74 2.75
CA GLN A 98 6.74 -8.91 2.83
C GLN A 98 6.56 -9.37 4.27
N CYS A 99 5.33 -9.31 4.75
CA CYS A 99 4.94 -9.80 6.08
C CYS A 99 4.98 -11.33 6.11
N PRO A 100 5.65 -11.97 7.05
CA PRO A 100 5.60 -13.42 7.20
C PRO A 100 4.18 -13.95 7.43
N SER A 101 3.92 -15.20 7.01
CA SER A 101 2.60 -15.82 7.08
C SER A 101 2.04 -15.93 8.52
N ASN A 102 2.90 -16.00 9.52
CA ASN A 102 2.56 -16.11 10.94
C ASN A 102 2.46 -14.75 11.66
N SER A 103 2.48 -13.65 10.93
CA SER A 103 2.43 -12.29 11.50
C SER A 103 1.42 -11.39 10.77
N PHE A 104 1.31 -10.15 11.24
CA PHE A 104 0.37 -9.14 10.73
C PHE A 104 1.00 -7.75 10.81
N TRP A 105 0.57 -6.78 9.96
CA TRP A 105 1.12 -5.43 10.00
C TRP A 105 0.65 -4.61 11.21
N SER A 106 -0.53 -4.92 11.75
CA SER A 106 -1.13 -4.17 12.85
C SER A 106 -1.53 -5.06 14.01
N ASN A 107 -1.72 -4.48 15.20
CA ASN A 107 -2.34 -5.16 16.33
C ASN A 107 -3.85 -5.16 16.14
N VAL A 108 -4.36 -6.27 15.64
CA VAL A 108 -5.80 -6.48 15.42
C VAL A 108 -6.17 -7.91 15.80
N LYS A 109 -7.27 -8.09 16.50
CA LYS A 109 -7.92 -9.40 16.68
C LYS A 109 -8.97 -9.55 15.59
N ILE A 110 -8.94 -10.67 14.90
CA ILE A 110 -9.89 -11.04 13.85
C ILE A 110 -10.70 -12.20 14.37
N ASP A 111 -12.00 -12.00 14.48
CA ASP A 111 -12.95 -13.07 14.83
C ASP A 111 -13.73 -13.47 13.59
N THR A 112 -13.80 -14.78 13.35
CA THR A 112 -14.51 -15.40 12.22
C THR A 112 -15.57 -16.39 12.68
N SER A 113 -15.96 -16.38 13.96
CA SER A 113 -16.82 -17.42 14.56
C SER A 113 -18.27 -17.42 14.05
N ASN A 114 -18.76 -16.30 13.50
CA ASN A 114 -20.17 -16.11 13.12
C ASN A 114 -20.38 -15.96 11.60
N ASN A 115 -19.60 -16.64 10.76
CA ASN A 115 -19.63 -16.50 9.29
C ASN A 115 -19.41 -15.05 8.79
N SER A 116 -19.01 -14.14 9.68
CA SER A 116 -18.62 -12.78 9.38
C SER A 116 -17.25 -12.49 10.00
N ARG A 117 -16.50 -11.56 9.39
CA ARG A 117 -15.25 -11.11 9.99
C ARG A 117 -15.50 -9.86 10.83
N SER A 118 -15.10 -9.92 12.08
CA SER A 118 -15.00 -8.72 12.92
C SER A 118 -13.56 -8.40 13.26
N PHE A 119 -13.26 -7.12 13.35
CA PHE A 119 -11.92 -6.60 13.61
C PHE A 119 -11.94 -5.76 14.89
N THR A 120 -11.11 -6.13 15.86
CA THR A 120 -10.89 -5.33 17.07
C THR A 120 -9.46 -4.82 17.08
N PHE A 121 -9.28 -3.54 16.85
CA PHE A 121 -7.96 -2.90 16.88
C PHE A 121 -7.50 -2.69 18.32
N ILE A 122 -6.19 -2.88 18.57
CA ILE A 122 -5.57 -2.76 19.91
C ILE A 122 -4.57 -1.61 19.85
N PRO A 123 -5.00 -0.37 20.17
CA PRO A 123 -4.18 0.82 19.97
C PRO A 123 -2.94 0.90 20.87
N ASP A 124 -2.96 0.29 22.07
CA ASP A 124 -1.87 0.40 23.05
C ASP A 124 -0.95 -0.83 23.12
N GLY A 125 -1.20 -1.84 22.25
CA GLY A 125 -0.42 -3.07 22.22
C GLY A 125 1.03 -2.86 21.77
N LYS A 126 1.93 -3.78 22.18
CA LYS A 126 3.29 -3.86 21.60
C LYS A 126 3.19 -4.13 20.09
N PRO A 127 4.15 -3.64 19.28
CA PRO A 127 4.15 -3.94 17.86
C PRO A 127 4.27 -5.44 17.61
N THR A 128 3.62 -5.93 16.56
CA THR A 128 3.87 -7.28 16.04
C THR A 128 5.35 -7.43 15.65
N SER A 129 5.83 -8.66 15.45
CA SER A 129 7.20 -8.88 14.96
C SER A 129 7.43 -8.18 13.62
N SER A 130 6.49 -8.32 12.68
CA SER A 130 6.58 -7.65 11.37
C SER A 130 6.62 -6.13 11.47
N MET A 131 5.79 -5.54 12.34
CA MET A 131 5.81 -4.08 12.54
C MET A 131 7.12 -3.62 13.20
N ARG A 132 7.71 -4.38 14.13
CA ARG A 132 9.05 -4.08 14.69
C ARG A 132 10.12 -4.10 13.59
N SER A 133 10.13 -5.16 12.78
CA SER A 133 11.08 -5.29 11.68
C SER A 133 10.89 -4.18 10.64
N LEU A 134 9.65 -3.80 10.32
CA LEU A 134 9.34 -2.69 9.42
C LEU A 134 9.85 -1.35 9.95
N ILE A 135 9.68 -1.08 11.25
CA ILE A 135 10.22 0.13 11.88
C ILE A 135 11.77 0.13 11.83
N GLY A 136 12.38 -1.03 12.04
CA GLY A 136 13.82 -1.18 11.90
C GLY A 136 14.30 -1.00 10.46
N LEU A 137 13.59 -1.60 9.49
CA LEU A 137 13.87 -1.42 8.06
C LEU A 137 13.80 0.05 7.66
N LEU A 138 12.78 0.80 8.09
CA LEU A 138 12.68 2.24 7.84
C LEU A 138 13.92 3.00 8.34
N SER A 139 14.45 2.62 9.50
CA SER A 139 15.66 3.23 10.04
C SER A 139 16.91 2.85 9.25
N ALA A 140 17.02 1.59 8.81
CA ALA A 140 18.11 1.11 7.97
C ALA A 140 18.11 1.81 6.60
N LEU A 141 16.96 1.93 5.96
CA LEU A 141 16.83 2.64 4.68
C LEU A 141 17.26 4.10 4.76
N LYS A 142 16.93 4.80 5.85
CA LYS A 142 17.37 6.19 6.09
C LYS A 142 18.87 6.31 6.32
N TYR A 143 19.51 5.25 6.81
CA TYR A 143 20.96 5.21 6.97
C TYR A 143 21.69 4.86 5.67
N GLU A 144 21.14 3.90 4.92
CA GLU A 144 21.77 3.36 3.71
C GLU A 144 21.60 4.26 2.49
N TYR A 145 20.41 4.87 2.36
CA TYR A 145 20.06 5.72 1.23
C TYR A 145 19.92 7.18 1.66
N LYS A 146 20.24 8.11 0.76
CA LYS A 146 19.98 9.52 0.97
C LYS A 146 18.47 9.83 0.82
N ILE A 147 17.70 9.51 1.86
CA ILE A 147 16.26 9.80 1.89
C ILE A 147 16.04 11.29 2.18
N ASP A 148 15.08 11.89 1.46
CA ASP A 148 14.50 13.16 1.85
C ASP A 148 13.51 12.93 3.00
N GLU A 149 13.96 13.19 4.23
CA GLU A 149 13.19 12.92 5.44
C GLU A 149 11.91 13.76 5.57
N HIS A 150 11.76 14.81 4.75
CA HIS A 150 10.54 15.57 4.66
C HIS A 150 9.52 14.97 3.69
N ARG A 151 9.93 14.03 2.84
CA ARG A 151 9.08 13.38 1.84
C ARG A 151 9.10 11.86 2.00
N ILE A 152 8.62 11.38 3.15
CA ILE A 152 8.43 9.95 3.42
C ILE A 152 6.94 9.69 3.44
N TYR A 153 6.52 8.71 2.64
CA TYR A 153 5.13 8.33 2.45
C TYR A 153 4.92 6.85 2.75
N VAL A 154 3.72 6.51 3.16
CA VAL A 154 3.32 5.11 3.36
C VAL A 154 1.91 4.88 2.85
N GLY A 155 1.71 3.77 2.19
CA GLY A 155 0.38 3.30 1.80
C GLY A 155 0.25 1.80 1.91
N GLY A 156 -0.97 1.31 1.74
CA GLY A 156 -1.21 -0.12 1.75
C GLY A 156 -2.68 -0.47 1.63
N LEU A 157 -2.95 -1.75 1.36
CA LEU A 157 -4.29 -2.26 1.14
C LEU A 157 -4.68 -3.31 2.18
N SER A 158 -5.95 -3.33 2.59
CA SER A 158 -6.53 -4.32 3.50
C SER A 158 -5.71 -4.44 4.80
N MET A 159 -5.10 -5.59 5.07
CA MET A 159 -4.12 -5.76 6.15
C MET A 159 -3.02 -4.67 6.11
N GLY A 160 -2.55 -4.30 4.92
CA GLY A 160 -1.56 -3.23 4.72
C GLY A 160 -2.13 -1.84 4.97
N GLY A 161 -3.40 -1.60 4.66
CA GLY A 161 -4.11 -0.38 5.02
C GLY A 161 -4.20 -0.20 6.54
N MET A 162 -4.50 -1.28 7.27
CA MET A 162 -4.44 -1.30 8.75
C MET A 162 -3.01 -1.06 9.25
N GLY A 163 -2.02 -1.66 8.58
CA GLY A 163 -0.60 -1.48 8.87
C GLY A 163 -0.10 -0.05 8.64
N THR A 164 -0.68 0.65 7.66
CA THR A 164 -0.38 2.07 7.39
C THR A 164 -0.74 2.93 8.59
N PHE A 165 -1.96 2.80 9.12
CA PHE A 165 -2.37 3.50 10.35
C PHE A 165 -1.45 3.14 11.53
N GLU A 166 -1.15 1.86 11.69
CA GLU A 166 -0.30 1.38 12.78
C GLU A 166 1.12 1.96 12.71
N LEU A 167 1.72 1.97 11.52
CA LEU A 167 3.08 2.50 11.33
C LEU A 167 3.12 4.01 11.57
N VAL A 168 2.16 4.77 11.03
CA VAL A 168 2.09 6.23 11.27
C VAL A 168 1.87 6.53 12.75
N ARG A 169 0.98 5.79 13.44
CA ARG A 169 0.75 5.94 14.88
C ARG A 169 2.02 5.71 15.70
N ARG A 170 2.86 4.75 15.30
CA ARG A 170 4.12 4.44 15.99
C ARG A 170 5.25 5.41 15.65
N LYS A 171 5.17 6.06 14.50
CA LYS A 171 6.16 7.01 13.99
C LYS A 171 5.50 8.32 13.52
N PRO A 172 4.77 9.02 14.41
CA PRO A 172 3.87 10.12 14.02
C PRO A 172 4.58 11.37 13.49
N LYS A 173 5.92 11.40 13.60
CA LYS A 173 6.76 12.51 13.12
C LYS A 173 7.57 12.12 11.89
N VAL A 174 7.19 11.09 11.15
CA VAL A 174 7.99 10.58 10.03
C VAL A 174 7.31 10.83 8.69
N PHE A 175 6.01 10.60 8.61
CA PHE A 175 5.30 10.57 7.33
C PHE A 175 4.67 11.91 6.99
N ALA A 176 4.96 12.44 5.80
CA ALA A 176 4.33 13.65 5.26
C ALA A 176 2.88 13.33 4.83
N ALA A 177 2.69 12.23 4.11
CA ALA A 177 1.36 11.76 3.70
C ALA A 177 1.26 10.23 3.81
N ALA A 178 0.04 9.75 3.93
CA ALA A 178 -0.28 8.32 3.98
C ALA A 178 -1.61 8.04 3.29
N PHE A 179 -1.73 6.86 2.65
CA PHE A 179 -2.98 6.41 2.08
C PHE A 179 -3.33 4.99 2.51
N SER A 180 -4.61 4.75 2.80
CA SER A 180 -5.11 3.44 3.24
C SER A 180 -6.24 3.00 2.35
N ILE A 181 -6.11 1.82 1.75
CA ILE A 181 -7.12 1.22 0.87
C ILE A 181 -7.79 0.06 1.61
N CYS A 182 -9.12 0.05 1.70
CA CYS A 182 -9.95 -0.94 2.41
C CYS A 182 -9.39 -1.39 3.77
N GLY A 183 -8.83 -0.42 4.52
CA GLY A 183 -8.24 -0.63 5.83
C GLY A 183 -9.10 -0.10 6.97
N GLY A 184 -8.46 0.09 8.12
CA GLY A 184 -9.10 0.66 9.30
C GLY A 184 -8.16 0.68 10.50
N ALA A 185 -8.56 1.41 11.53
CA ALA A 185 -7.86 1.50 12.81
C ALA A 185 -8.82 1.87 13.94
N ASP A 186 -8.32 1.89 15.17
CA ASP A 186 -9.03 2.46 16.30
C ASP A 186 -9.02 3.99 16.20
N THR A 187 -10.20 4.59 16.22
CA THR A 187 -10.41 6.04 16.05
C THR A 187 -9.77 6.88 17.14
N THR A 188 -9.51 6.31 18.32
CA THR A 188 -8.81 6.99 19.42
C THR A 188 -7.34 7.30 19.07
N THR A 189 -6.82 6.72 17.99
CA THR A 189 -5.46 6.99 17.51
C THR A 189 -5.36 8.27 16.67
N ALA A 190 -6.46 8.83 16.18
CA ALA A 190 -6.48 10.00 15.29
C ALA A 190 -5.67 11.20 15.83
N PRO A 191 -5.72 11.58 17.12
CA PRO A 191 -4.90 12.69 17.63
C PRO A 191 -3.39 12.50 17.46
N LYS A 192 -2.92 11.25 17.48
CA LYS A 192 -1.47 10.93 17.34
C LYS A 192 -0.99 11.04 15.90
N ILE A 193 -1.89 10.91 14.91
CA ILE A 193 -1.55 10.82 13.49
C ILE A 193 -2.05 12.03 12.68
N LYS A 194 -2.55 13.06 13.33
CA LYS A 194 -3.18 14.24 12.71
C LYS A 194 -2.24 15.14 11.88
N HIS A 195 -0.93 14.99 12.05
CA HIS A 195 0.06 15.80 11.32
C HIS A 195 0.50 15.17 9.99
N THR A 196 0.03 13.97 9.69
CA THR A 196 0.18 13.30 8.40
C THR A 196 -1.06 13.62 7.57
N ALA A 197 -0.91 13.99 6.30
CA ALA A 197 -2.03 14.09 5.38
C ALA A 197 -2.52 12.69 5.00
N TRP A 198 -3.83 12.49 4.90
CA TRP A 198 -4.44 11.18 4.68
C TRP A 198 -5.32 11.15 3.44
N TRP A 199 -5.18 10.07 2.65
CA TRP A 199 -6.15 9.73 1.63
C TRP A 199 -6.64 8.30 1.86
N LEU A 200 -7.93 8.16 2.14
CA LEU A 200 -8.56 6.89 2.46
C LEU A 200 -9.45 6.45 1.30
N PHE A 201 -9.38 5.17 0.96
CA PHE A 201 -10.15 4.58 -0.13
C PHE A 201 -10.87 3.34 0.38
N HIS A 202 -12.13 3.12 -0.03
CA HIS A 202 -12.87 1.92 0.34
C HIS A 202 -13.97 1.61 -0.67
N GLY A 203 -14.24 0.33 -0.91
CA GLY A 203 -15.40 -0.12 -1.66
C GLY A 203 -16.65 -0.11 -0.78
N SER A 204 -17.72 0.54 -1.22
CA SER A 204 -18.96 0.64 -0.43
C SER A 204 -19.66 -0.72 -0.21
N LYS A 205 -19.36 -1.72 -1.05
CA LYS A 205 -19.90 -3.08 -0.96
C LYS A 205 -18.92 -4.07 -0.33
N ASP A 206 -17.84 -3.59 0.32
CA ASP A 206 -16.84 -4.45 0.93
C ASP A 206 -17.45 -5.33 2.03
N ASN A 207 -17.44 -6.63 1.79
CA ASN A 207 -17.96 -7.65 2.70
C ASN A 207 -16.86 -8.39 3.50
N VAL A 208 -15.60 -7.99 3.34
CA VAL A 208 -14.44 -8.54 4.05
C VAL A 208 -13.99 -7.60 5.16
N VAL A 209 -13.82 -6.32 4.86
CA VAL A 209 -13.51 -5.25 5.82
C VAL A 209 -14.60 -4.19 5.71
N ASN A 210 -15.39 -4.04 6.75
CA ASN A 210 -16.53 -3.11 6.73
C ASN A 210 -16.05 -1.67 6.40
N PRO A 211 -16.62 -1.01 5.37
CA PRO A 211 -16.27 0.36 5.01
C PRO A 211 -16.38 1.37 6.15
N GLN A 212 -17.20 1.05 7.14
CA GLN A 212 -17.39 1.91 8.33
C GLN A 212 -16.07 2.18 9.07
N PHE A 213 -15.08 1.28 8.98
CA PHE A 213 -13.77 1.52 9.60
C PHE A 213 -13.03 2.70 8.94
N SER A 214 -13.06 2.79 7.61
CA SER A 214 -12.47 3.95 6.91
C SER A 214 -13.29 5.22 7.12
N ILE A 215 -14.62 5.13 7.12
CA ILE A 215 -15.51 6.26 7.37
C ILE A 215 -15.27 6.83 8.78
N ASN A 216 -15.27 5.98 9.80
CA ASN A 216 -15.05 6.41 11.19
C ASN A 216 -13.64 7.02 11.37
N MET A 217 -12.62 6.46 10.71
CA MET A 217 -11.27 7.03 10.77
C MET A 217 -11.18 8.38 10.07
N ALA A 218 -11.84 8.55 8.91
CA ALA A 218 -11.90 9.85 8.22
C ALA A 218 -12.58 10.92 9.09
N GLU A 219 -13.69 10.59 9.73
CA GLU A 219 -14.39 11.48 10.67
C GLU A 219 -13.52 11.84 11.88
N ALA A 220 -12.88 10.84 12.48
CA ALA A 220 -12.00 11.05 13.64
C ALA A 220 -10.79 11.94 13.30
N LEU A 221 -10.19 11.75 12.12
CA LEU A 221 -9.09 12.57 11.63
C LEU A 221 -9.57 14.01 11.38
N LYS A 222 -10.71 14.18 10.72
CA LYS A 222 -11.30 15.50 10.47
C LYS A 222 -11.60 16.24 11.79
N ASN A 223 -12.14 15.54 12.78
CA ASN A 223 -12.48 16.12 14.08
C ASN A 223 -11.27 16.61 14.88
N VAL A 224 -10.07 16.07 14.62
CA VAL A 224 -8.82 16.52 15.23
C VAL A 224 -8.04 17.52 14.35
N GLY A 225 -8.63 17.98 13.25
CA GLY A 225 -8.07 18.97 12.34
C GLY A 225 -6.97 18.40 11.42
N ALA A 226 -6.97 17.10 11.15
CA ALA A 226 -6.08 16.51 10.15
C ALA A 226 -6.60 16.79 8.73
N GLU A 227 -5.67 16.92 7.79
CA GLU A 227 -6.00 16.86 6.37
C GLU A 227 -6.39 15.44 5.99
N VAL A 228 -7.61 15.22 5.51
CA VAL A 228 -8.11 13.90 5.13
C VAL A 228 -9.08 13.95 3.96
N ILE A 229 -8.85 13.08 2.99
CA ILE A 229 -9.75 12.80 1.86
C ILE A 229 -10.26 11.36 2.04
N LEU A 230 -11.54 11.14 1.73
CA LEU A 230 -12.16 9.81 1.71
C LEU A 230 -12.87 9.60 0.38
N ASN A 231 -12.42 8.59 -0.38
CA ASN A 231 -13.11 8.11 -1.58
C ASN A 231 -13.83 6.80 -1.26
N LEU A 232 -15.15 6.78 -1.48
CA LEU A 232 -15.97 5.57 -1.39
C LEU A 232 -16.41 5.17 -2.80
N TYR A 233 -15.91 4.04 -3.28
CA TYR A 233 -16.28 3.49 -4.59
C TYR A 233 -17.59 2.71 -4.46
N THR A 234 -18.65 3.24 -5.03
CA THR A 234 -20.03 2.74 -4.84
C THR A 234 -20.28 1.36 -5.42
N ASN A 235 -19.45 0.93 -6.37
CA ASN A 235 -19.59 -0.35 -7.05
C ASN A 235 -18.61 -1.41 -6.56
N ASP A 236 -17.58 -1.03 -5.82
CA ASP A 236 -16.50 -1.91 -5.42
C ASP A 236 -16.83 -2.70 -4.17
N ASN A 237 -16.33 -3.93 -4.17
CA ASN A 237 -16.23 -4.80 -3.01
C ASN A 237 -14.84 -4.60 -2.35
N HIS A 238 -14.25 -5.67 -1.80
CA HIS A 238 -12.94 -5.62 -1.13
C HIS A 238 -11.78 -5.24 -2.07
N ASN A 239 -11.91 -5.48 -3.35
CA ASN A 239 -10.89 -5.20 -4.38
C ASN A 239 -10.77 -3.72 -4.80
N SER A 240 -11.25 -2.78 -4.01
CA SER A 240 -11.18 -1.34 -4.28
C SER A 240 -9.76 -0.77 -4.49
N TRP A 241 -8.73 -1.59 -4.29
CA TRP A 241 -7.35 -1.22 -4.63
C TRP A 241 -7.11 -1.09 -6.12
N ASP A 242 -7.90 -1.74 -6.97
CA ASP A 242 -7.76 -1.61 -8.42
C ASP A 242 -8.07 -0.16 -8.85
N ASP A 243 -9.19 0.40 -8.37
CA ASP A 243 -9.59 1.78 -8.64
C ASP A 243 -8.71 2.78 -7.88
N ALA A 244 -8.38 2.51 -6.60
CA ALA A 244 -7.55 3.41 -5.79
C ALA A 244 -6.14 3.58 -6.34
N LEU A 245 -5.52 2.52 -6.86
CA LEU A 245 -4.18 2.57 -7.47
C LEU A 245 -4.21 3.14 -8.90
N ALA A 246 -5.37 3.15 -9.55
CA ALA A 246 -5.60 3.81 -10.83
C ALA A 246 -5.96 5.30 -10.69
N GLU A 247 -6.12 5.81 -9.46
CA GLU A 247 -6.45 7.22 -9.20
C GLU A 247 -5.32 8.12 -9.71
N LYS A 248 -5.65 8.97 -10.70
CA LYS A 248 -4.66 9.81 -11.39
C LYS A 248 -3.99 10.81 -10.47
N ASP A 249 -4.70 11.25 -9.44
CA ASP A 249 -4.22 12.27 -8.50
C ASP A 249 -3.46 11.69 -7.30
N LEU A 250 -3.37 10.35 -7.16
CA LEU A 250 -2.70 9.72 -6.02
C LEU A 250 -1.23 10.12 -5.90
N LEU A 251 -0.46 9.98 -6.98
CA LEU A 251 0.96 10.33 -6.96
C LEU A 251 1.19 11.85 -6.92
N PRO A 252 0.50 12.69 -7.74
CA PRO A 252 0.54 14.14 -7.58
C PRO A 252 0.25 14.60 -6.15
N TRP A 253 -0.79 14.04 -5.54
CA TRP A 253 -1.16 14.35 -4.16
C TRP A 253 -0.07 13.94 -3.16
N LEU A 254 0.46 12.71 -3.23
CA LEU A 254 1.57 12.28 -2.36
C LEU A 254 2.75 13.25 -2.46
N PHE A 255 3.18 13.56 -3.68
CA PHE A 255 4.37 14.38 -3.91
C PHE A 255 4.17 15.89 -3.63
N SER A 256 2.92 16.35 -3.49
CA SER A 256 2.63 17.72 -3.04
C SER A 256 2.85 17.91 -1.53
N HIS A 257 2.91 16.82 -0.76
CA HIS A 257 3.07 16.87 0.69
C HIS A 257 4.53 16.76 1.11
N HIS A 258 4.90 17.63 2.02
CA HIS A 258 6.19 17.62 2.71
C HIS A 258 5.99 18.03 4.17
N ARG A 259 6.85 17.55 5.03
CA ARG A 259 6.78 17.78 6.48
C ARG A 259 7.72 18.89 6.92
#